data_e844a963243afba3147f7252fc3d7bc2
#
_entry.id   e844a963243afba3147f7252fc3d7bc2
#
_cell.length_a   1.000
_cell.length_b   1.000
_cell.length_c   1.000
_cell.angle_alpha   90.00
_cell.angle_beta   90.00
_cell.angle_gamma   90.00
#
_symmetry.space_group_name_H-M   'P 1'
#
loop_
_entity.id
_entity.type
_entity.pdbx_description
1 polymer ?
#
loop_
_entity_poly.entity_id
_entity_poly.type
_entity_poly.pdbx_seq_one_letter_code
_entity_poly.pdbx_strand_id
1 'polypeptide(L)'
;GSEMCIRDRDGTPAFSDDKIQGTLEGRNQYVYPNVDWFDYMFKDYSMNQSANLNVMGGTKKVDYFISASINNDNGMLKKDPNNTFDNNIQNLRYSFQSNVGAWLTSSTKVNVRINSQIVNYNGPSTSMDDLYKYVMEAPSMYFAPVYPNINREDHTIFGNKSGGPIGSGGFSIYRNPYASMVQGLSLI
;
A
#
# COMPACT_ATOMS: atom_id res chain seq x y z
N GLY A 1 22.83 0.14 13.65
CA GLY A 1 23.25 0.29 12.26
C GLY A 1 24.75 0.27 12.16
N SER A 2 25.31 -0.35 11.15
CA SER A 2 26.75 -0.37 10.99
C SER A 2 27.27 1.05 10.71
N GLU A 3 28.46 1.39 11.19
CA GLU A 3 29.14 2.70 10.94
C GLU A 3 29.19 3.06 9.45
N MET A 4 29.07 2.11 8.55
CA MET A 4 29.01 2.31 7.09
C MET A 4 27.78 3.12 6.62
N CYS A 5 26.67 3.10 7.35
CA CYS A 5 25.49 3.89 7.01
C CYS A 5 25.57 5.36 7.52
N ILE A 6 26.56 5.65 8.36
CA ILE A 6 26.70 6.94 9.04
C ILE A 6 27.76 7.82 8.37
N ARG A 7 28.64 7.22 7.54
CA ARG A 7 29.76 7.93 6.90
C ARG A 7 29.56 8.08 5.40
N ASP A 8 29.82 9.26 4.90
CA ASP A 8 29.96 9.55 3.48
C ASP A 8 31.23 8.88 2.89
N ARG A 9 31.32 8.81 1.55
CA ARG A 9 32.48 8.28 0.83
C ARG A 9 33.81 8.89 1.26
N ASP A 10 33.80 10.13 1.69
CA ASP A 10 34.99 10.89 2.14
C ASP A 10 35.32 10.70 3.62
N GLY A 11 34.63 9.77 4.30
CA GLY A 11 34.84 9.50 5.73
C GLY A 11 34.23 10.52 6.67
N THR A 12 33.54 11.53 6.16
CA THR A 12 32.80 12.52 6.95
C THR A 12 31.53 11.89 7.49
N PRO A 13 31.20 12.04 8.78
CA PRO A 13 29.94 11.54 9.31
C PRO A 13 28.75 12.22 8.61
N ALA A 14 27.79 11.44 8.11
CA ALA A 14 26.56 11.97 7.51
C ALA A 14 25.70 12.74 8.53
N PHE A 15 25.89 12.45 9.81
CA PHE A 15 25.22 13.12 10.94
C PHE A 15 26.24 13.58 11.97
N SER A 16 25.96 14.73 12.62
CA SER A 16 26.76 15.19 13.75
C SER A 16 26.59 14.29 14.97
N ASP A 17 27.59 14.26 15.84
CA ASP A 17 27.54 13.49 17.10
C ASP A 17 26.34 13.89 17.97
N ASP A 18 25.99 15.18 18.01
CA ASP A 18 24.79 15.66 18.72
C ASP A 18 23.50 15.07 18.12
N LYS A 19 23.42 14.97 16.78
CA LYS A 19 22.28 14.35 16.12
C LYS A 19 22.14 12.85 16.48
N ILE A 20 23.27 12.16 16.48
CA ILE A 20 23.30 10.72 16.83
C ILE A 20 22.91 10.54 18.31
N GLN A 21 23.53 11.29 19.20
CA GLN A 21 23.23 11.21 20.63
C GLN A 21 21.79 11.64 20.93
N GLY A 22 21.31 12.73 20.38
CA GLY A 22 19.94 13.18 20.58
C GLY A 22 18.90 12.17 20.12
N THR A 23 19.20 11.46 19.02
CA THR A 23 18.33 10.36 18.53
C THR A 23 18.37 9.13 19.46
N LEU A 24 19.56 8.73 19.93
CA LEU A 24 19.71 7.61 20.87
C LEU A 24 19.03 7.89 22.21
N GLU A 25 19.11 9.11 22.70
CA GLU A 25 18.47 9.53 23.96
C GLU A 25 16.96 9.74 23.82
N GLY A 26 16.43 9.69 22.58
CA GLY A 26 15.00 9.90 22.34
C GLY A 26 14.56 11.35 22.67
N ARG A 27 15.42 12.35 22.40
CA ARG A 27 15.08 13.76 22.56
C ARG A 27 13.90 14.12 21.65
N ASN A 28 13.61 15.38 21.44
CA ASN A 28 12.52 15.83 20.61
C ASN A 28 12.49 15.12 19.23
N GLN A 29 11.44 14.33 18.99
CA GLN A 29 11.26 13.50 17.78
C GLN A 29 11.23 14.29 16.46
N TYR A 30 10.96 15.59 16.52
CA TYR A 30 10.95 16.45 15.33
C TYR A 30 12.34 16.96 14.96
N VAL A 31 13.23 17.07 15.94
CA VAL A 31 14.62 17.49 15.75
C VAL A 31 15.53 16.28 15.60
N TYR A 32 15.28 15.24 16.39
CA TYR A 32 16.04 14.00 16.45
C TYR A 32 15.13 12.79 16.12
N PRO A 33 14.61 12.70 14.89
CA PRO A 33 13.74 11.60 14.52
C PRO A 33 14.48 10.27 14.52
N ASN A 34 13.74 9.22 14.87
CA ASN A 34 14.15 7.83 14.72
C ASN A 34 12.96 7.05 14.21
N VAL A 35 12.73 7.11 12.91
CA VAL A 35 11.53 6.56 12.29
C VAL A 35 11.81 5.17 11.77
N ASP A 36 11.10 4.18 12.28
CA ASP A 36 10.95 2.91 11.59
C ASP A 36 9.84 3.05 10.56
N TRP A 37 10.23 3.24 9.31
CA TRP A 37 9.29 3.46 8.21
C TRP A 37 8.42 2.25 7.93
N PHE A 38 8.93 1.03 8.15
CA PHE A 38 8.13 -0.18 8.00
C PHE A 38 7.04 -0.26 9.04
N ASP A 39 7.41 -0.14 10.32
CA ASP A 39 6.43 -0.13 11.39
C ASP A 39 5.46 1.05 11.27
N TYR A 40 5.93 2.20 10.82
CA TYR A 40 5.08 3.38 10.67
C TYR A 40 4.00 3.20 9.58
N MET A 41 4.33 2.56 8.46
CA MET A 41 3.47 2.49 7.28
C MET A 41 2.74 1.17 7.11
N PHE A 42 3.30 0.06 7.58
CA PHE A 42 2.75 -1.27 7.35
C PHE A 42 2.18 -1.88 8.62
N LYS A 43 1.16 -2.70 8.45
CA LYS A 43 0.58 -3.53 9.50
C LYS A 43 1.42 -4.78 9.68
N ASP A 44 1.41 -5.36 10.88
CA ASP A 44 2.10 -6.62 11.16
C ASP A 44 1.45 -7.80 10.40
N TYR A 45 0.16 -7.71 10.11
CA TYR A 45 -0.58 -8.75 9.41
C TYR A 45 -1.71 -8.17 8.56
N SER A 46 -2.06 -8.91 7.54
CA SER A 46 -3.25 -8.67 6.70
C SER A 46 -4.10 -9.94 6.65
N MET A 47 -5.40 -9.78 6.52
CA MET A 47 -6.33 -10.90 6.44
C MET A 47 -6.98 -10.92 5.05
N ASN A 48 -6.78 -12.03 4.34
CA ASN A 48 -7.47 -12.32 3.09
C ASN A 48 -8.60 -13.31 3.37
N GLN A 49 -9.74 -13.08 2.76
CA GLN A 49 -10.94 -13.90 2.94
C GLN A 49 -11.40 -14.40 1.60
N SER A 50 -11.72 -15.68 1.54
CA SER A 50 -12.31 -16.27 0.34
C SER A 50 -13.43 -17.23 0.71
N ALA A 51 -14.50 -17.19 -0.08
CA ALA A 51 -15.57 -18.16 -0.01
C ALA A 51 -15.92 -18.64 -1.42
N ASN A 52 -16.20 -19.93 -1.55
CA ASN A 52 -16.57 -20.55 -2.81
C ASN A 52 -17.74 -21.49 -2.58
N LEU A 53 -18.76 -21.37 -3.43
CA LEU A 53 -19.91 -22.25 -3.44
C LEU A 53 -20.05 -22.89 -4.83
N ASN A 54 -20.08 -24.19 -4.87
CA ASN A 54 -20.26 -24.95 -6.10
C ASN A 54 -21.49 -25.85 -5.99
N VAL A 55 -22.32 -25.83 -7.01
CA VAL A 55 -23.46 -26.70 -7.14
C VAL A 55 -23.39 -27.39 -8.49
N MET A 56 -23.47 -28.70 -8.49
CA MET A 56 -23.49 -29.49 -9.71
C MET A 56 -24.55 -30.58 -9.62
N GLY A 57 -25.09 -30.89 -10.76
CA GLY A 57 -26.07 -31.97 -10.85
C GLY A 57 -26.46 -32.26 -12.29
N GLY A 58 -27.30 -33.25 -12.45
CA GLY A 58 -27.77 -33.55 -13.78
C GLY A 58 -28.70 -34.77 -13.82
N THR A 59 -29.29 -34.94 -14.95
CA THR A 59 -30.10 -36.08 -15.35
C THR A 59 -29.56 -36.65 -16.66
N LYS A 60 -30.18 -37.68 -17.21
CA LYS A 60 -29.80 -38.20 -18.53
C LYS A 60 -29.92 -37.14 -19.65
N LYS A 61 -30.70 -36.08 -19.43
CA LYS A 61 -30.98 -35.07 -20.44
C LYS A 61 -30.36 -33.69 -20.16
N VAL A 62 -30.07 -33.41 -18.90
CA VAL A 62 -29.56 -32.08 -18.48
C VAL A 62 -28.42 -32.28 -17.51
N ASP A 63 -27.36 -31.53 -17.70
CA ASP A 63 -26.24 -31.43 -16.78
C ASP A 63 -26.00 -29.92 -16.47
N TYR A 64 -25.67 -29.63 -15.22
CA TYR A 64 -25.36 -28.26 -14.81
C TYR A 64 -24.24 -28.21 -13.77
N PHE A 65 -23.48 -27.16 -13.87
CA PHE A 65 -22.47 -26.76 -12.89
C PHE A 65 -22.58 -25.25 -12.68
N ILE A 66 -22.75 -24.83 -11.43
CA ILE A 66 -22.81 -23.43 -11.04
C ILE A 66 -21.79 -23.21 -9.94
N SER A 67 -20.97 -22.19 -10.08
CA SER A 67 -19.97 -21.77 -9.11
C SER A 67 -20.11 -20.29 -8.84
N ALA A 68 -20.08 -19.92 -7.56
CA ALA A 68 -19.98 -18.53 -7.14
C ALA A 68 -18.86 -18.41 -6.13
N SER A 69 -18.01 -17.39 -6.29
CA SER A 69 -16.93 -17.12 -5.34
C SER A 69 -16.80 -15.64 -5.04
N ILE A 70 -16.36 -15.37 -3.82
CA ILE A 70 -15.98 -14.05 -3.35
C ILE A 70 -14.57 -14.14 -2.77
N ASN A 71 -13.69 -13.22 -3.19
CA ASN A 71 -12.35 -13.08 -2.66
C ASN A 71 -12.16 -11.62 -2.25
N ASN A 72 -11.74 -11.42 -1.02
CA ASN A 72 -11.41 -10.11 -0.46
C ASN A 72 -9.96 -10.14 -0.01
N ASP A 73 -9.10 -9.49 -0.79
CA ASP A 73 -7.67 -9.36 -0.53
C ASP A 73 -7.41 -7.97 0.05
N ASN A 74 -6.89 -7.92 1.27
CA ASN A 74 -6.55 -6.68 1.95
C ASN A 74 -5.04 -6.46 1.95
N GLY A 75 -4.64 -5.22 1.71
CA GLY A 75 -3.25 -4.81 1.78
C GLY A 75 -2.74 -4.61 3.20
N MET A 76 -1.45 -4.38 3.30
CA MET A 76 -0.74 -4.22 4.57
C MET A 76 -0.52 -2.77 4.97
N LEU A 77 -0.98 -1.78 4.21
CA LEU A 77 -0.81 -0.37 4.57
C LEU A 77 -1.66 0.01 5.79
N LYS A 78 -1.07 0.77 6.71
CA LYS A 78 -1.81 1.38 7.81
C LYS A 78 -2.69 2.50 7.26
N LYS A 79 -3.91 2.59 7.78
CA LYS A 79 -4.83 3.67 7.43
C LYS A 79 -4.45 4.95 8.15
N ASP A 80 -4.41 6.07 7.43
CA ASP A 80 -4.29 7.38 8.06
C ASP A 80 -5.63 7.77 8.70
N PRO A 81 -5.66 8.00 10.03
CA PRO A 81 -6.88 8.39 10.72
C PRO A 81 -7.43 9.76 10.28
N ASN A 82 -6.57 10.62 9.73
CA ASN A 82 -6.97 11.96 9.27
C ASN A 82 -7.52 11.98 7.84
N ASN A 83 -7.39 10.88 7.09
CA ASN A 83 -7.92 10.80 5.74
C ASN A 83 -9.38 10.36 5.73
N THR A 84 -10.17 11.01 4.89
CA THR A 84 -11.57 10.65 4.64
C THR A 84 -11.71 9.42 3.73
N PHE A 85 -10.64 9.02 3.05
CA PHE A 85 -10.59 7.85 2.18
C PHE A 85 -9.65 6.78 2.75
N ASP A 86 -9.91 5.53 2.38
CA ASP A 86 -9.05 4.42 2.75
C ASP A 86 -7.94 4.26 1.71
N ASN A 87 -6.70 4.51 2.11
CA ASN A 87 -5.51 4.36 1.29
C ASN A 87 -4.93 2.94 1.33
N ASN A 88 -5.54 2.03 2.10
CA ASN A 88 -5.14 0.63 2.08
C ASN A 88 -5.61 -0.04 0.79
N ILE A 89 -4.83 -1.00 0.31
CA ILE A 89 -5.24 -1.82 -0.82
C ILE A 89 -6.37 -2.73 -0.38
N GLN A 90 -7.44 -2.72 -1.15
CA GLN A 90 -8.52 -3.68 -1.07
C GLN A 90 -8.89 -4.15 -2.47
N ASN A 91 -8.85 -5.43 -2.70
CA ASN A 91 -9.24 -6.04 -3.96
C ASN A 91 -10.38 -7.04 -3.70
N LEU A 92 -11.59 -6.57 -3.93
CA LEU A 92 -12.80 -7.38 -3.76
C LEU A 92 -13.24 -7.93 -5.11
N ARG A 93 -13.18 -9.25 -5.25
CA ARG A 93 -13.51 -9.96 -6.48
C ARG A 93 -14.68 -10.89 -6.29
N TYR A 94 -15.70 -10.70 -7.10
CA TYR A 94 -16.82 -11.62 -7.23
C TYR A 94 -16.67 -12.37 -8.54
N SER A 95 -16.81 -13.70 -8.51
CA SER A 95 -16.80 -14.53 -9.72
C SER A 95 -18.02 -15.40 -9.74
N PHE A 96 -18.63 -15.48 -10.90
CA PHE A 96 -19.77 -16.35 -11.15
C PHE A 96 -19.52 -17.16 -12.42
N GLN A 97 -19.74 -18.46 -12.34
CA GLN A 97 -19.65 -19.37 -13.48
C GLN A 97 -20.87 -20.26 -13.52
N SER A 98 -21.45 -20.37 -14.68
CA SER A 98 -22.56 -21.31 -14.94
C SER A 98 -22.30 -22.06 -16.23
N ASN A 99 -22.38 -23.38 -16.17
CA ASN A 99 -22.32 -24.27 -17.32
C ASN A 99 -23.58 -25.14 -17.29
N VAL A 100 -24.40 -25.02 -18.31
CA VAL A 100 -25.61 -25.82 -18.43
C VAL A 100 -25.62 -26.52 -19.79
N GLY A 101 -25.72 -27.83 -19.79
CA GLY A 101 -25.85 -28.68 -20.96
C GLY A 101 -27.23 -29.33 -21.01
N ALA A 102 -27.89 -29.31 -22.16
CA ALA A 102 -29.18 -29.98 -22.35
C ALA A 102 -29.24 -30.69 -23.68
N TRP A 103 -29.68 -31.94 -23.66
CA TRP A 103 -30.03 -32.69 -24.86
C TRP A 103 -31.46 -32.32 -25.31
N LEU A 104 -31.55 -31.61 -26.43
CA LEU A 104 -32.83 -31.21 -27.03
C LEU A 104 -33.47 -32.38 -27.77
N THR A 105 -32.62 -33.15 -28.44
CA THR A 105 -33.02 -34.37 -29.15
C THR A 105 -32.00 -35.46 -28.87
N SER A 106 -32.19 -36.67 -29.38
CA SER A 106 -31.23 -37.76 -29.27
C SER A 106 -29.86 -37.46 -29.93
N SER A 107 -29.83 -36.50 -30.85
CA SER A 107 -28.64 -36.16 -31.63
C SER A 107 -28.13 -34.72 -31.38
N THR A 108 -28.90 -33.90 -30.64
CA THR A 108 -28.58 -32.48 -30.49
C THR A 108 -28.44 -32.10 -29.02
N LYS A 109 -27.25 -31.68 -28.62
CA LYS A 109 -26.94 -31.10 -27.28
C LYS A 109 -26.64 -29.62 -27.39
N VAL A 110 -27.26 -28.83 -26.54
CA VAL A 110 -26.95 -27.41 -26.37
C VAL A 110 -26.19 -27.23 -25.06
N ASN A 111 -25.08 -26.45 -25.09
CA ASN A 111 -24.30 -26.06 -23.92
C ASN A 111 -24.27 -24.55 -23.84
N VAL A 112 -24.67 -24.02 -22.69
CA VAL A 112 -24.59 -22.61 -22.35
C VAL A 112 -23.55 -22.42 -21.26
N ARG A 113 -22.57 -21.54 -21.49
CA ARG A 113 -21.53 -21.22 -20.52
C ARG A 113 -21.55 -19.72 -20.28
N ILE A 114 -21.65 -19.34 -19.01
CA ILE A 114 -21.62 -17.96 -18.57
C ILE A 114 -20.50 -17.83 -17.55
N ASN A 115 -19.59 -16.91 -17.81
CA ASN A 115 -18.54 -16.52 -16.85
C ASN A 115 -18.66 -15.00 -16.64
N SER A 116 -18.76 -14.59 -15.38
CA SER A 116 -18.79 -13.20 -14.99
C SER A 116 -17.83 -12.96 -13.84
N GLN A 117 -17.13 -11.85 -13.90
CA GLN A 117 -16.22 -11.42 -12.83
C GLN A 117 -16.39 -9.92 -12.64
N ILE A 118 -16.60 -9.54 -11.39
CA ILE A 118 -16.63 -8.13 -10.96
C ILE A 118 -15.46 -7.94 -10.01
N VAL A 119 -14.64 -6.93 -10.29
CA VAL A 119 -13.48 -6.56 -9.45
C VAL A 119 -13.69 -5.14 -8.98
N ASN A 120 -13.67 -4.95 -7.68
CA ASN A 120 -13.65 -3.65 -7.05
C ASN A 120 -12.28 -3.48 -6.39
N TYR A 121 -11.46 -2.60 -6.94
CA TYR A 121 -10.12 -2.31 -6.45
C TYR A 121 -10.07 -0.91 -5.84
N ASN A 122 -9.55 -0.83 -4.63
CA ASN A 122 -9.21 0.42 -3.97
C ASN A 122 -7.74 0.36 -3.53
N GLY A 123 -7.03 1.48 -3.59
CA GLY A 123 -5.63 1.53 -3.20
C GLY A 123 -5.01 2.92 -3.38
N PRO A 124 -3.78 3.11 -2.93
CA PRO A 124 -3.06 4.37 -3.12
C PRO A 124 -2.79 4.61 -4.61
N SER A 125 -2.67 5.88 -4.99
CA SER A 125 -2.31 6.25 -6.37
C SER A 125 -0.84 5.95 -6.69
N THR A 126 0.03 5.94 -5.68
CA THR A 126 1.42 5.51 -5.81
C THR A 126 1.47 3.99 -5.82
N SER A 127 2.23 3.42 -6.76
CA SER A 127 2.37 1.96 -6.84
C SER A 127 3.00 1.39 -5.56
N MET A 128 2.67 0.14 -5.22
CA MET A 128 3.26 -0.52 -4.05
C MET A 128 4.77 -0.69 -4.18
N ASP A 129 5.26 -0.94 -5.39
CA ASP A 129 6.69 -1.07 -5.66
C ASP A 129 7.43 0.24 -5.37
N ASP A 130 6.85 1.37 -5.78
CA ASP A 130 7.42 2.69 -5.49
C ASP A 130 7.34 3.02 -4.00
N LEU A 131 6.21 2.73 -3.33
CA LEU A 131 6.09 2.94 -1.89
C LEU A 131 7.11 2.11 -1.12
N TYR A 132 7.26 0.84 -1.48
CA TYR A 132 8.26 -0.04 -0.86
C TYR A 132 9.68 0.49 -1.07
N LYS A 133 9.99 0.91 -2.29
CA LYS A 133 11.28 1.54 -2.62
C LYS A 133 11.52 2.79 -1.77
N TYR A 134 10.53 3.68 -1.64
CA TYR A 134 10.67 4.89 -0.83
C TYR A 134 10.90 4.58 0.65
N VAL A 135 10.23 3.55 1.18
CA VAL A 135 10.44 3.07 2.56
C VAL A 135 11.86 2.55 2.76
N MET A 136 12.37 1.78 1.79
CA MET A 136 13.74 1.25 1.85
C MET A 136 14.81 2.34 1.71
N GLU A 137 14.54 3.38 0.94
CA GLU A 137 15.47 4.47 0.69
C GLU A 137 15.41 5.57 1.75
N ALA A 138 14.31 5.67 2.52
CA ALA A 138 14.12 6.74 3.49
C ALA A 138 14.93 6.50 4.78
N PRO A 139 15.94 7.33 5.07
CA PRO A 139 16.70 7.20 6.31
C PRO A 139 15.87 7.56 7.53
N SER A 140 16.01 6.79 8.61
CA SER A 140 15.27 6.96 9.87
C SER A 140 15.52 8.29 10.58
N MET A 141 16.70 8.90 10.38
CA MET A 141 17.19 10.05 11.15
C MET A 141 17.05 11.40 10.44
N TYR A 142 16.59 11.45 9.19
CA TYR A 142 16.57 12.72 8.45
C TYR A 142 15.38 13.61 8.78
N PHE A 143 14.20 13.05 8.85
CA PHE A 143 12.97 13.82 9.07
C PHE A 143 11.88 12.96 9.75
N ALA A 144 11.00 13.61 10.49
CA ALA A 144 9.80 12.99 11.01
C ALA A 144 8.75 12.81 9.88
N PRO A 145 7.86 11.84 9.95
CA PRO A 145 6.81 11.64 8.95
C PRO A 145 5.93 12.87 8.79
N VAL A 146 5.52 13.45 9.90
CA VAL A 146 4.65 14.62 9.98
C VAL A 146 5.17 15.56 11.05
N TYR A 147 5.09 16.88 10.80
CA TYR A 147 5.42 17.91 11.76
C TYR A 147 4.14 18.57 12.29
N PRO A 148 4.14 19.06 13.55
CA PRO A 148 2.99 19.77 14.10
C PRO A 148 2.76 21.06 13.30
N ASN A 149 1.52 21.29 12.94
CA ASN A 149 1.12 22.50 12.24
C ASN A 149 0.80 23.61 13.26
N ILE A 150 1.74 24.51 13.48
CA ILE A 150 1.60 25.60 14.46
C ILE A 150 0.84 26.81 13.90
N ASN A 151 0.81 26.97 12.56
CA ASN A 151 0.36 28.22 11.93
C ASN A 151 -0.71 28.06 10.83
N ARG A 152 -1.14 26.86 10.49
CA ARG A 152 -2.10 26.60 9.40
C ARG A 152 -2.98 25.42 9.76
N GLU A 153 -4.23 25.68 10.04
CA GLU A 153 -5.19 24.66 10.52
C GLU A 153 -5.54 23.60 9.48
N ASP A 154 -5.29 23.86 8.18
CA ASP A 154 -5.81 23.05 7.09
C ASP A 154 -4.79 22.17 6.34
N HIS A 155 -3.50 22.22 6.71
CA HIS A 155 -2.47 21.50 5.95
C HIS A 155 -1.55 20.65 6.83
N THR A 156 -1.42 19.38 6.50
CA THR A 156 -0.41 18.51 7.11
C THR A 156 0.98 18.86 6.57
N ILE A 157 1.92 19.10 7.47
CA ILE A 157 3.32 19.37 7.13
C ILE A 157 4.10 18.06 7.14
N PHE A 158 4.46 17.57 5.95
CA PHE A 158 5.27 16.38 5.81
C PHE A 158 6.77 16.70 5.88
N GLY A 159 7.51 15.83 6.58
CA GLY A 159 8.96 15.91 6.58
C GLY A 159 9.53 15.61 5.20
N ASN A 160 10.59 16.31 4.84
CA ASN A 160 11.29 16.09 3.59
C ASN A 160 12.75 16.55 3.71
N LYS A 161 13.64 15.96 2.91
CA LYS A 161 15.00 16.46 2.75
C LYS A 161 15.24 16.80 1.29
N SER A 162 15.37 18.10 1.01
CA SER A 162 15.84 18.54 -0.31
C SER A 162 17.35 18.35 -0.42
N GLY A 163 17.80 17.84 -1.56
CA GLY A 163 19.22 17.74 -1.88
C GLY A 163 19.68 19.02 -2.61
N GLY A 164 20.56 19.76 -1.98
CA GLY A 164 21.20 20.92 -2.58
C GLY A 164 21.03 22.21 -1.77
N PRO A 165 21.84 23.26 -2.07
CA PRO A 165 21.71 24.57 -1.44
C PRO A 165 20.34 25.19 -1.76
N ILE A 166 19.83 25.98 -0.83
CA ILE A 166 18.58 26.74 -1.03
C ILE A 166 18.74 27.61 -2.30
N GLY A 167 17.82 27.40 -3.27
CA GLY A 167 17.82 28.13 -4.53
C GLY A 167 18.39 27.39 -5.74
N SER A 168 18.94 26.19 -5.58
CA SER A 168 19.50 25.41 -6.69
C SER A 168 18.48 24.50 -7.42
N GLY A 169 17.19 24.60 -7.11
CA GLY A 169 16.16 23.73 -7.71
C GLY A 169 16.37 22.24 -7.43
N GLY A 170 17.11 21.91 -6.37
CA GLY A 170 17.49 20.55 -6.04
C GLY A 170 16.28 19.68 -5.79
N PHE A 171 16.24 18.55 -6.48
CA PHE A 171 15.25 17.50 -6.23
C PHE A 171 15.45 16.94 -4.82
N SER A 172 14.34 16.59 -4.18
CA SER A 172 14.39 15.84 -2.92
C SER A 172 15.16 14.53 -3.15
N ILE A 173 16.27 14.35 -2.44
CA ILE A 173 17.06 13.10 -2.54
C ILE A 173 16.28 11.95 -1.90
N TYR A 174 15.54 12.26 -0.82
CA TYR A 174 14.74 11.28 -0.10
C TYR A 174 13.30 11.76 -0.04
N ARG A 175 12.40 10.96 -0.57
CA ARG A 175 10.96 11.22 -0.49
C ARG A 175 10.44 10.74 0.86
N ASN A 176 9.46 11.45 1.39
CA ASN A 176 8.70 10.97 2.53
C ASN A 176 7.73 9.88 2.05
N PRO A 177 7.93 8.61 2.45
CA PRO A 177 7.07 7.51 2.00
C PRO A 177 5.61 7.69 2.42
N TYR A 178 5.42 8.22 3.64
CA TYR A 178 4.09 8.49 4.19
C TYR A 178 3.36 9.59 3.41
N ALA A 179 4.04 10.67 3.05
CA ALA A 179 3.47 11.70 2.19
C ALA A 179 3.06 11.13 0.82
N SER A 180 3.88 10.27 0.24
CA SER A 180 3.57 9.61 -1.04
C SER A 180 2.37 8.67 -0.96
N MET A 181 2.14 8.05 0.20
CA MET A 181 0.99 7.20 0.46
C MET A 181 -0.30 8.02 0.62
N VAL A 182 -0.21 9.16 1.34
CA VAL A 182 -1.38 9.94 1.76
C VAL A 182 -1.79 10.97 0.72
N GLN A 183 -0.83 11.59 0.01
CA GLN A 183 -1.11 12.62 -1.01
C GLN A 183 -1.53 12.05 -2.36
N GLY A 184 -1.66 10.75 -2.47
CA GLY A 184 -2.09 10.11 -3.69
C GLY A 184 -3.43 10.67 -4.15
N LEU A 185 -3.40 11.50 -5.20
CA LEU A 185 -4.60 11.91 -5.92
C LEU A 185 -5.32 10.66 -6.40
N SER A 186 -6.50 10.40 -5.84
CA SER A 186 -7.45 9.49 -6.44
C SER A 186 -7.83 10.09 -7.81
N LEU A 187 -7.25 9.57 -8.86
CA LEU A 187 -7.79 9.78 -10.20
C LEU A 187 -9.05 8.92 -10.28
N ILE A 188 -10.20 9.58 -10.13
CA ILE A 188 -11.50 9.00 -10.46
C ILE A 188 -11.61 8.89 -11.97
#